data_ced59e0236c7e96826ff170419c01afd
#
_entry.id   ced59e0236c7e96826ff170419c01afd
#
_cell.length_a   1.000
_cell.length_b   1.000
_cell.length_c   1.000
_cell.angle_alpha   90.00
_cell.angle_beta   90.00
_cell.angle_gamma   90.00
#
_symmetry.space_group_name_H-M   'P 1'
#
loop_
_entity.id
_entity.type
_entity.pdbx_description
1 polymer ?
#
loop_
_entity_poly.entity_id
_entity_poly.type
_entity_poly.pdbx_seq_one_letter_code
_entity_poly.pdbx_strand_id
1 'polypeptide(L)'
;MSKEKVILAYSGGLDTTAIIPWLKENFDYDVVCCCIDCGQGEELDGLEERAKLSGASKLYIENIIDEFCDDYVMPCVKAGAVYENKYLLGTSMARPVIAKRLVEIARKEGATAICHGATGKGNDQIRFELGIKALAPDLKIIAPWRMTDVWTMQSREEEIEYCKPVSYTHLRAH
;
A
#
# COMPACT_ATOMS: atom_id res chain seq x y z
N MET A 1 -26.61 -1.82 7.39
CA MET A 1 -25.78 -2.50 6.38
C MET A 1 -24.32 -2.38 6.84
N SER A 2 -23.51 -3.42 6.69
CA SER A 2 -22.07 -3.31 6.96
C SER A 2 -21.45 -2.36 5.91
N LYS A 3 -20.50 -1.51 6.33
CA LYS A 3 -19.75 -0.65 5.39
C LYS A 3 -18.99 -1.50 4.38
N GLU A 4 -18.83 -0.99 3.17
CA GLU A 4 -17.93 -1.60 2.19
C GLU A 4 -16.48 -1.54 2.70
N LYS A 5 -15.72 -2.59 2.41
CA LYS A 5 -14.32 -2.67 2.82
C LYS A 5 -13.38 -2.27 1.69
N VAL A 6 -12.30 -1.59 2.05
CA VAL A 6 -11.16 -1.32 1.17
C VAL A 6 -9.88 -1.88 1.78
N ILE A 7 -9.06 -2.53 0.98
CA ILE A 7 -7.71 -2.93 1.39
C ILE A 7 -6.73 -1.82 1.01
N LEU A 8 -6.03 -1.28 1.99
CA LEU A 8 -4.99 -0.27 1.78
C LEU A 8 -3.62 -0.93 1.80
N ALA A 9 -2.85 -0.79 0.71
CA ALA A 9 -1.42 -1.08 0.69
C ALA A 9 -0.72 -0.11 1.64
N TYR A 10 -0.36 -0.59 2.83
CA TYR A 10 0.07 0.23 3.95
C TYR A 10 1.56 0.01 4.26
N SER A 11 2.35 1.05 4.14
CA SER A 11 3.78 1.04 4.49
C SER A 11 4.06 1.59 5.88
N GLY A 12 3.10 2.21 6.54
CA GLY A 12 3.28 2.93 7.80
C GLY A 12 3.90 4.32 7.66
N GLY A 13 4.22 4.75 6.44
CA GLY A 13 4.66 6.10 6.15
C GLY A 13 3.53 7.13 6.22
N LEU A 14 3.88 8.42 6.17
CA LEU A 14 2.93 9.53 6.28
C LEU A 14 1.82 9.41 5.24
N ASP A 15 2.19 9.30 3.96
CA ASP A 15 1.25 9.29 2.84
C ASP A 15 0.19 8.18 2.99
N THR A 16 0.64 6.94 3.28
CA THR A 16 -0.30 5.81 3.43
C THR A 16 -1.13 5.93 4.70
N THR A 17 -0.64 6.61 5.72
CA THR A 17 -1.37 6.81 6.96
C THR A 17 -2.42 7.92 6.81
N ALA A 18 -2.14 9.00 6.07
CA ALA A 18 -3.10 10.04 5.73
C ALA A 18 -4.27 9.49 4.88
N ILE A 19 -4.01 8.48 4.07
CA ILE A 19 -5.03 7.82 3.24
C ILE A 19 -6.10 7.13 4.10
N ILE A 20 -5.79 6.65 5.31
CA ILE A 20 -6.77 5.95 6.16
C ILE A 20 -7.97 6.85 6.51
N PRO A 21 -7.81 8.00 7.19
CA PRO A 21 -8.94 8.89 7.46
C PRO A 21 -9.57 9.42 6.18
N TRP A 22 -8.77 9.72 5.15
CA TRP A 22 -9.27 10.21 3.88
C TRP A 22 -10.24 9.24 3.19
N LEU A 23 -9.97 7.93 3.20
CA LEU A 23 -10.87 6.92 2.65
C LEU A 23 -12.19 6.84 3.42
N LYS A 24 -12.14 7.04 4.74
CA LYS A 24 -13.35 7.04 5.58
C LYS A 24 -14.23 8.26 5.34
N GLU A 25 -13.61 9.43 5.19
CA GLU A 25 -14.31 10.71 5.01
C GLU A 25 -14.93 10.85 3.62
N ASN A 26 -14.20 10.43 2.58
CA ASN A 26 -14.64 10.65 1.20
C ASN A 26 -15.44 9.50 0.60
N PHE A 27 -15.31 8.29 1.12
CA PHE A 27 -15.96 7.10 0.55
C PHE A 27 -16.73 6.26 1.56
N ASP A 28 -16.69 6.60 2.84
CA ASP A 28 -17.32 5.85 3.95
C ASP A 28 -16.88 4.37 4.04
N TYR A 29 -15.65 4.07 3.61
CA TYR A 29 -15.10 2.72 3.68
C TYR A 29 -14.73 2.29 5.11
N ASP A 30 -14.84 0.99 5.35
CA ASP A 30 -14.14 0.29 6.41
C ASP A 30 -12.74 -0.06 5.91
N VAL A 31 -11.70 0.56 6.50
CA VAL A 31 -10.33 0.48 6.00
C VAL A 31 -9.58 -0.65 6.68
N VAL A 32 -9.16 -1.64 5.90
CA VAL A 32 -8.28 -2.73 6.31
C VAL A 32 -6.88 -2.47 5.73
N CYS A 33 -5.92 -2.21 6.61
CA CYS A 33 -4.53 -2.02 6.22
C CYS A 33 -3.83 -3.36 5.95
N CYS A 34 -2.95 -3.37 4.97
CA CYS A 34 -2.13 -4.53 4.64
C CYS A 34 -0.69 -4.09 4.36
N CYS A 35 0.22 -4.48 5.24
CA CYS A 35 1.65 -4.35 5.07
C CYS A 35 2.23 -5.70 4.63
N ILE A 36 3.01 -5.69 3.55
CA ILE A 36 3.66 -6.87 3.04
C ILE A 36 5.14 -6.80 3.40
N ASP A 37 5.59 -7.76 4.20
CA ASP A 37 6.98 -7.90 4.60
C ASP A 37 7.76 -8.66 3.52
N CYS A 38 8.61 -7.92 2.81
CA CYS A 38 9.56 -8.42 1.83
C CYS A 38 11.01 -8.43 2.39
N GLY A 39 11.19 -8.27 3.71
CA GLY A 39 12.50 -8.22 4.37
C GLY A 39 12.91 -6.83 4.85
N GLN A 40 11.97 -5.90 5.06
CA GLN A 40 12.26 -4.54 5.54
C GLN A 40 12.55 -4.43 7.04
N GLY A 41 12.40 -5.52 7.81
CA GLY A 41 12.87 -5.60 9.19
C GLY A 41 12.20 -4.59 10.14
N GLU A 42 12.99 -3.73 10.78
CA GLU A 42 12.55 -2.79 11.83
C GLU A 42 11.49 -1.76 11.38
N GLU A 43 11.27 -1.58 10.09
CA GLU A 43 10.21 -0.70 9.58
C GLU A 43 8.80 -1.18 9.95
N LEU A 44 8.67 -2.44 10.39
CA LEU A 44 7.40 -3.04 10.81
C LEU A 44 7.01 -2.68 12.26
N ASP A 45 7.94 -2.15 13.05
CA ASP A 45 7.71 -1.83 14.45
C ASP A 45 6.67 -0.71 14.63
N GLY A 46 5.70 -0.93 15.50
CA GLY A 46 4.65 0.04 15.83
C GLY A 46 3.61 0.27 14.72
N LEU A 47 3.62 -0.51 13.62
CA LEU A 47 2.64 -0.39 12.53
C LEU A 47 1.21 -0.60 13.01
N GLU A 48 0.98 -1.57 13.88
CA GLU A 48 -0.37 -1.90 14.35
C GLU A 48 -0.98 -0.74 15.13
N GLU A 49 -0.21 -0.15 16.04
CA GLU A 49 -0.64 1.00 16.82
C GLU A 49 -0.93 2.21 15.91
N ARG A 50 -0.04 2.50 14.96
CA ARG A 50 -0.23 3.59 13.99
C ARG A 50 -1.48 3.40 13.14
N ALA A 51 -1.68 2.22 12.57
CA ALA A 51 -2.87 1.93 11.76
C ALA A 51 -4.15 2.10 12.57
N LYS A 52 -4.17 1.58 13.80
CA LYS A 52 -5.31 1.67 14.72
C LYS A 52 -5.62 3.11 15.12
N LEU A 53 -4.61 3.88 15.52
CA LEU A 53 -4.77 5.29 15.89
C LEU A 53 -5.28 6.13 14.71
N SER A 54 -4.91 5.78 13.48
CA SER A 54 -5.37 6.46 12.27
C SER A 54 -6.78 6.02 11.84
N GLY A 55 -7.37 5.03 12.52
CA GLY A 55 -8.75 4.62 12.33
C GLY A 55 -8.93 3.42 11.39
N ALA A 56 -7.88 2.67 11.10
CA ALA A 56 -8.02 1.37 10.44
C ALA A 56 -8.74 0.38 11.34
N SER A 57 -9.62 -0.44 10.77
CA SER A 57 -10.34 -1.47 11.52
C SER A 57 -9.49 -2.72 11.76
N LYS A 58 -8.51 -2.96 10.89
CA LYS A 58 -7.64 -4.13 10.94
C LYS A 58 -6.32 -3.85 10.23
N LEU A 59 -5.25 -4.51 10.68
CA LEU A 59 -3.97 -4.57 9.99
C LEU A 59 -3.59 -6.04 9.73
N TYR A 60 -3.17 -6.31 8.51
CA TYR A 60 -2.43 -7.50 8.13
C TYR A 60 -0.96 -7.16 7.97
N ILE A 61 -0.07 -7.96 8.54
CA ILE A 61 1.37 -7.97 8.26
C ILE A 61 1.66 -9.37 7.70
N GLU A 62 1.86 -9.43 6.39
CA GLU A 62 2.06 -10.71 5.68
C GLU A 62 3.54 -10.87 5.33
N ASN A 63 4.19 -11.85 5.92
CA ASN A 63 5.57 -12.19 5.58
C ASN A 63 5.59 -13.02 4.30
N ILE A 64 6.26 -12.49 3.28
CA ILE A 64 6.44 -13.15 1.99
C ILE A 64 7.92 -13.26 1.60
N ILE A 65 8.84 -13.19 2.57
CA ILE A 65 10.29 -13.15 2.32
C ILE A 65 10.73 -14.36 1.47
N ASP A 66 10.34 -15.57 1.87
CA ASP A 66 10.73 -16.78 1.16
C ASP A 66 10.15 -16.83 -0.26
N GLU A 67 8.83 -16.56 -0.42
CA GLU A 67 8.19 -16.47 -1.72
C GLU A 67 8.85 -15.40 -2.60
N PHE A 68 9.14 -14.24 -2.04
CA PHE A 68 9.78 -13.16 -2.79
C PHE A 68 11.19 -13.52 -3.24
N CYS A 69 11.97 -14.13 -2.35
CA CYS A 69 13.34 -14.58 -2.68
C CYS A 69 13.33 -15.69 -3.72
N ASP A 70 12.56 -16.75 -3.52
CA ASP A 70 12.64 -17.98 -4.33
C ASP A 70 11.98 -17.82 -5.69
N ASP A 71 10.80 -17.18 -5.75
CA ASP A 71 9.98 -17.13 -6.95
C ASP A 71 10.23 -15.86 -7.81
N TYR A 72 10.81 -14.80 -7.21
CA TYR A 72 11.01 -13.53 -7.92
C TYR A 72 12.48 -13.12 -7.99
N VAL A 73 13.18 -13.05 -6.86
CA VAL A 73 14.57 -12.58 -6.83
C VAL A 73 15.52 -13.58 -7.48
N MET A 74 15.48 -14.85 -7.05
CA MET A 74 16.40 -15.87 -7.54
C MET A 74 16.28 -16.14 -9.05
N PRO A 75 15.09 -16.21 -9.67
CA PRO A 75 14.98 -16.28 -11.12
C PRO A 75 15.62 -15.10 -11.85
N CYS A 76 15.45 -13.88 -11.34
CA CYS A 76 16.08 -12.68 -11.92
C CYS A 76 17.61 -12.72 -11.78
N VAL A 77 18.12 -13.17 -10.64
CA VAL A 77 19.57 -13.36 -10.43
C VAL A 77 20.14 -14.39 -11.40
N LYS A 78 19.48 -15.55 -11.52
CA LYS A 78 19.88 -16.62 -12.47
C LYS A 78 19.85 -16.14 -13.94
N ALA A 79 18.91 -15.28 -14.28
CA ALA A 79 18.81 -14.69 -15.62
C ALA A 79 19.80 -13.54 -15.88
N GLY A 80 20.55 -13.09 -14.85
CA GLY A 80 21.38 -11.88 -14.95
C GLY A 80 20.56 -10.62 -15.26
N ALA A 81 19.32 -10.57 -14.80
CA ALA A 81 18.38 -9.50 -15.14
C ALA A 81 18.77 -8.18 -14.46
N VAL A 82 19.29 -7.26 -15.25
CA VAL A 82 19.65 -5.90 -14.81
C VAL A 82 19.17 -4.92 -15.88
N TYR A 83 18.44 -3.88 -15.48
CA TYR A 83 18.00 -2.86 -16.41
C TYR A 83 19.11 -1.81 -16.62
N GLU A 84 19.48 -1.56 -17.88
CA GLU A 84 20.53 -0.61 -18.29
C GLU A 84 21.89 -0.81 -17.57
N ASN A 85 22.22 -2.05 -17.20
CA ASN A 85 23.43 -2.43 -16.46
C ASN A 85 23.59 -1.73 -15.09
N LYS A 86 22.53 -1.21 -14.52
CA LYS A 86 22.57 -0.46 -13.25
C LYS A 86 21.47 -0.84 -12.27
N TYR A 87 20.24 -0.99 -12.74
CA TYR A 87 19.09 -1.18 -11.86
C TYR A 87 18.76 -2.66 -11.67
N LEU A 88 18.82 -3.12 -10.43
CA LEU A 88 18.64 -4.53 -10.05
C LEU A 88 17.18 -4.99 -9.95
N LEU A 89 16.22 -4.19 -10.41
CA LEU A 89 14.80 -4.53 -10.54
C LEU A 89 14.05 -4.80 -9.21
N GLY A 90 14.58 -4.43 -8.05
CA GLY A 90 13.99 -4.75 -6.76
C GLY A 90 12.51 -4.35 -6.64
N THR A 91 12.19 -3.06 -6.88
CA THR A 91 10.78 -2.61 -6.84
C THR A 91 9.94 -3.17 -7.98
N SER A 92 10.55 -3.49 -9.13
CA SER A 92 9.83 -4.10 -10.25
C SER A 92 9.33 -5.51 -9.94
N MET A 93 10.10 -6.25 -9.14
CA MET A 93 9.74 -7.59 -8.67
C MET A 93 8.78 -7.55 -7.47
N ALA A 94 9.02 -6.63 -6.52
CA ALA A 94 8.22 -6.54 -5.30
C ALA A 94 6.77 -6.12 -5.56
N ARG A 95 6.52 -5.12 -6.43
CA ARG A 95 5.15 -4.59 -6.62
C ARG A 95 4.15 -5.61 -7.14
N PRO A 96 4.47 -6.50 -8.11
CA PRO A 96 3.55 -7.56 -8.54
C PRO A 96 3.21 -8.55 -7.43
N VAL A 97 4.18 -8.99 -6.61
CA VAL A 97 3.90 -9.93 -5.52
C VAL A 97 3.11 -9.28 -4.39
N ILE A 98 3.36 -8.01 -4.11
CA ILE A 98 2.53 -7.23 -3.17
C ILE A 98 1.10 -7.13 -3.70
N ALA A 99 0.90 -6.80 -4.99
CA ALA A 99 -0.42 -6.73 -5.60
C ALA A 99 -1.18 -8.07 -5.49
N LYS A 100 -0.50 -9.20 -5.68
CA LYS A 100 -1.06 -10.54 -5.48
C LYS A 100 -1.60 -10.71 -4.07
N ARG A 101 -0.80 -10.40 -3.04
CA ARG A 101 -1.23 -10.52 -1.63
C ARG A 101 -2.38 -9.58 -1.30
N LEU A 102 -2.37 -8.35 -1.80
CA LEU A 102 -3.48 -7.43 -1.60
C LEU A 102 -4.80 -7.99 -2.15
N VAL A 103 -4.76 -8.62 -3.33
CA VAL A 103 -5.94 -9.28 -3.93
C VAL A 103 -6.40 -10.46 -3.09
N GLU A 104 -5.50 -11.33 -2.61
CA GLU A 104 -5.83 -12.46 -1.74
C GLU A 104 -6.52 -12.00 -0.45
N ILE A 105 -6.02 -10.94 0.18
CA ILE A 105 -6.63 -10.36 1.38
C ILE A 105 -7.96 -9.68 1.05
N ALA A 106 -8.07 -9.00 -0.08
CA ALA A 106 -9.33 -8.40 -0.53
C ALA A 106 -10.42 -9.47 -0.68
N ARG A 107 -10.10 -10.62 -1.28
CA ARG A 107 -11.02 -11.75 -1.39
C ARG A 107 -11.39 -12.32 -0.02
N LYS A 108 -10.42 -12.51 0.87
CA LYS A 108 -10.62 -13.02 2.23
C LYS A 108 -11.54 -12.12 3.06
N GLU A 109 -11.38 -10.80 2.94
CA GLU A 109 -12.17 -9.81 3.69
C GLU A 109 -13.50 -9.45 3.00
N GLY A 110 -13.74 -9.90 1.78
CA GLY A 110 -14.89 -9.50 0.98
C GLY A 110 -14.86 -8.01 0.62
N ALA A 111 -13.65 -7.46 0.43
CA ALA A 111 -13.48 -6.06 0.07
C ALA A 111 -13.86 -5.80 -1.38
N THR A 112 -14.38 -4.61 -1.65
CA THR A 112 -14.81 -4.17 -2.99
C THR A 112 -13.76 -3.31 -3.70
N ALA A 113 -12.74 -2.85 -2.94
CA ALA A 113 -11.70 -1.97 -3.46
C ALA A 113 -10.32 -2.27 -2.88
N ILE A 114 -9.30 -1.91 -3.63
CA ILE A 114 -7.90 -1.83 -3.18
C ILE A 114 -7.40 -0.41 -3.39
N CYS A 115 -6.74 0.15 -2.37
CA CYS A 115 -6.12 1.47 -2.41
C CYS A 115 -4.60 1.36 -2.29
N HIS A 116 -3.87 2.21 -2.99
CA HIS A 116 -2.42 2.35 -2.86
C HIS A 116 -1.98 3.81 -2.86
N GLY A 117 -0.88 4.10 -2.14
CA GLY A 117 -0.30 5.44 -2.02
C GLY A 117 0.79 5.74 -3.06
N ALA A 118 0.90 4.97 -4.14
CA ALA A 118 1.89 5.27 -5.18
C ALA A 118 1.56 6.57 -5.91
N THR A 119 2.56 7.45 -6.03
CA THR A 119 2.40 8.73 -6.74
C THR A 119 2.21 8.49 -8.24
N GLY A 120 1.45 9.36 -8.90
CA GLY A 120 1.17 9.25 -10.34
C GLY A 120 2.38 9.52 -11.26
N LYS A 121 3.56 9.76 -10.71
CA LYS A 121 4.79 10.12 -11.45
C LYS A 121 5.75 8.95 -11.66
N GLY A 122 5.52 7.79 -11.03
CA GLY A 122 6.43 6.65 -11.06
C GLY A 122 5.81 5.39 -11.68
N ASN A 123 6.66 4.38 -11.89
CA ASN A 123 6.24 3.08 -12.43
C ASN A 123 5.47 2.22 -11.41
N ASP A 124 5.57 2.52 -10.11
CA ASP A 124 4.97 1.71 -9.06
C ASP A 124 3.44 1.69 -9.14
N GLN A 125 2.85 2.82 -9.46
CA GLN A 125 1.41 2.92 -9.70
C GLN A 125 0.96 1.93 -10.80
N ILE A 126 1.64 1.95 -11.96
CA ILE A 126 1.32 1.06 -13.08
C ILE A 126 1.46 -0.40 -12.66
N ARG A 127 2.52 -0.74 -11.93
CA ARG A 127 2.77 -2.11 -11.44
C ARG A 127 1.67 -2.60 -10.52
N PHE A 128 1.22 -1.77 -9.57
CA PHE A 128 0.09 -2.09 -8.70
C PHE A 128 -1.21 -2.26 -9.51
N GLU A 129 -1.56 -1.28 -10.33
CA GLU A 129 -2.83 -1.29 -11.05
C GLU A 129 -2.93 -2.44 -12.05
N LEU A 130 -1.88 -2.70 -12.83
CA LEU A 130 -1.87 -3.82 -13.77
C LEU A 130 -1.88 -5.16 -13.05
N GLY A 131 -1.12 -5.32 -11.96
CA GLY A 131 -1.11 -6.53 -11.15
C GLY A 131 -2.49 -6.82 -10.55
N ILE A 132 -3.12 -5.83 -9.94
CA ILE A 132 -4.46 -5.96 -9.37
C ILE A 132 -5.49 -6.28 -10.47
N LYS A 133 -5.47 -5.55 -11.59
CA LYS A 133 -6.41 -5.77 -12.70
C LYS A 133 -6.27 -7.12 -13.38
N ALA A 134 -5.06 -7.64 -13.48
CA ALA A 134 -4.81 -8.97 -14.02
C ALA A 134 -5.40 -10.09 -13.14
N LEU A 135 -5.34 -9.92 -11.80
CA LEU A 135 -5.78 -10.93 -10.84
C LEU A 135 -7.24 -10.76 -10.39
N ALA A 136 -7.72 -9.52 -10.36
CA ALA A 136 -9.06 -9.18 -9.87
C ALA A 136 -9.62 -7.96 -10.63
N PRO A 137 -10.06 -8.14 -11.89
CA PRO A 137 -10.57 -7.06 -12.74
C PRO A 137 -11.86 -6.42 -12.20
N ASP A 138 -12.58 -7.11 -11.35
CA ASP A 138 -13.80 -6.65 -10.68
C ASP A 138 -13.56 -5.71 -9.51
N LEU A 139 -12.36 -5.73 -8.90
CA LEU A 139 -12.05 -4.85 -7.78
C LEU A 139 -11.81 -3.40 -8.28
N LYS A 140 -12.38 -2.44 -7.54
CA LYS A 140 -12.11 -1.03 -7.75
C LYS A 140 -10.70 -0.69 -7.26
N ILE A 141 -9.97 0.09 -8.04
CA ILE A 141 -8.66 0.63 -7.62
C ILE A 141 -8.83 2.09 -7.24
N ILE A 142 -8.33 2.45 -6.07
CA ILE A 142 -8.31 3.83 -5.55
C ILE A 142 -6.85 4.26 -5.47
N ALA A 143 -6.50 5.29 -6.22
CA ALA A 143 -5.16 5.87 -6.28
C ALA A 143 -5.26 7.39 -5.98
N PRO A 144 -5.21 7.81 -4.69
CA PRO A 144 -5.47 9.18 -4.27
C PRO A 144 -4.65 10.22 -5.05
N TRP A 145 -3.36 10.01 -5.22
CA TRP A 145 -2.45 10.90 -5.96
C TRP A 145 -2.85 11.18 -7.43
N ARG A 146 -3.79 10.41 -7.97
CA ARG A 146 -4.37 10.63 -9.31
C ARG A 146 -5.77 11.23 -9.27
N MET A 147 -6.35 11.32 -8.07
CA MET A 147 -7.71 11.83 -7.86
C MET A 147 -7.65 13.30 -7.41
N THR A 148 -7.06 14.15 -8.24
CA THR A 148 -6.77 15.56 -7.92
C THR A 148 -7.99 16.39 -7.53
N ASP A 149 -9.19 15.96 -7.92
CA ASP A 149 -10.45 16.62 -7.56
C ASP A 149 -10.87 16.33 -6.11
N VAL A 150 -10.35 15.24 -5.52
CA VAL A 150 -10.72 14.77 -4.17
C VAL A 150 -9.52 14.76 -3.22
N TRP A 151 -8.32 14.40 -3.73
CA TRP A 151 -7.07 14.44 -2.99
C TRP A 151 -6.47 15.84 -3.08
N THR A 152 -6.62 16.61 -2.03
CA THR A 152 -6.20 18.03 -1.99
C THR A 152 -4.81 18.25 -1.41
N MET A 153 -4.24 17.25 -0.75
CA MET A 153 -2.91 17.34 -0.13
C MET A 153 -1.83 17.25 -1.20
N GLN A 154 -1.10 18.35 -1.40
CA GLN A 154 -0.06 18.45 -2.45
C GLN A 154 1.36 18.42 -1.87
N SER A 155 1.48 18.58 -0.56
CA SER A 155 2.75 18.64 0.15
C SER A 155 2.73 17.80 1.43
N ARG A 156 3.94 17.44 1.89
CA ARG A 156 4.12 16.71 3.15
C ARG A 156 3.60 17.51 4.36
N GLU A 157 3.73 18.81 4.32
CA GLU A 157 3.25 19.72 5.36
C GLU A 157 1.72 19.67 5.47
N GLU A 158 1.03 19.64 4.34
CA GLU A 158 -0.43 19.52 4.29
C GLU A 158 -0.91 18.16 4.81
N GLU A 159 -0.20 17.07 4.49
CA GLU A 159 -0.48 15.74 5.02
C GLU A 159 -0.30 15.70 6.55
N ILE A 160 0.79 16.28 7.07
CA ILE A 160 1.04 16.38 8.51
C ILE A 160 -0.09 17.16 9.20
N GLU A 161 -0.48 18.31 8.64
CA GLU A 161 -1.56 19.13 9.19
C GLU A 161 -2.90 18.36 9.20
N TYR A 162 -3.22 17.69 8.10
CA TYR A 162 -4.41 16.84 7.98
C TYR A 162 -4.43 15.71 9.01
N CYS A 163 -3.27 15.14 9.31
CA CYS A 163 -3.16 14.03 10.24
C CYS A 163 -3.09 14.44 11.73
N LYS A 164 -2.92 15.72 12.08
CA LYS A 164 -2.85 16.20 13.46
C LYS A 164 -4.02 15.76 14.36
N PRO A 165 -5.29 15.78 13.89
CA PRO A 165 -6.43 15.36 14.72
C PRO A 165 -6.40 13.88 15.11
N VAL A 166 -5.72 13.02 14.34
CA VAL A 166 -5.60 11.58 14.56
C VAL A 166 -4.35 11.18 15.36
N SER A 167 -3.79 12.13 16.15
CA SER A 167 -2.68 11.89 17.08
C SER A 167 -1.34 11.50 16.44
N TYR A 168 -0.87 12.34 15.53
CA TYR A 168 0.35 12.14 14.74
C TYR A 168 1.65 12.60 15.41
N THR A 169 1.80 12.39 16.72
CA THR A 169 3.00 12.83 17.44
C THR A 169 4.23 11.94 17.20
N HIS A 170 4.12 10.85 16.43
CA HIS A 170 5.22 9.88 16.30
C HIS A 170 5.69 9.57 14.86
N LEU A 171 5.30 10.34 13.86
CA LEU A 171 5.97 10.25 12.57
C LEU A 171 7.30 11.02 12.62
N ARG A 172 8.34 10.35 13.10
CA ARG A 172 9.70 10.79 12.83
C ARG A 172 9.94 10.72 11.32
N ALA A 173 10.31 11.87 10.76
CA ALA A 173 10.86 11.92 9.42
C ALA A 173 12.16 11.08 9.38
N HIS A 174 12.19 10.09 8.52
CA HIS A 174 13.43 9.52 8.00
C HIS A 174 13.66 10.04 6.60
#